data_3113d2705a6a04b4b23dc706597146ce
#
_entry.id   3113d2705a6a04b4b23dc706597146ce
#
_cell.length_a   1.000
_cell.length_b   1.000
_cell.length_c   1.000
_cell.angle_alpha   90.00
_cell.angle_beta   90.00
_cell.angle_gamma   90.00
#
_symmetry.space_group_name_H-M   'P 1'
#
loop_
_entity.id
_entity.type
_entity.pdbx_description
1 polymer ?
#
loop_
_entity_poly.entity_id
_entity_poly.type
_entity_poly.pdbx_seq_one_letter_code
_entity_poly.pdbx_strand_id
1 'polypeptide(L)'
;MTRFPLRAALTAGVLWGSALAGSAHAQAPNDRYWFEAQAYWPDVDTRVSVAGPNGVVGTTIDLESDLDLTDRKTLPAFMAGARIGERWSLIGEYYGLDRGGSATTSREINFDDVTYSAGATLSSSFDTKVYRAAVGYAFLKSDKGELGASLGLHVTQFKLTLSGQGHVGNAAVQSELRKRDALAPLPTLGLYGAYQIAPRVLIGGRVDYLSLKVGDYDGRLVNTEARLSYRVLDNVAIGAAYRYVDYNLNIDKERWQGELAYKFKGPALFLQAVF
;
A
#
# COMPACT_ATOMS: atom_id res chain seq x y z
N MET A 1 40.34 8.76 32.48
CA MET A 1 39.00 8.52 33.08
C MET A 1 38.22 9.83 33.07
N THR A 2 37.42 10.08 32.04
CA THR A 2 36.45 11.20 32.04
C THR A 2 35.34 10.83 31.06
N ARG A 3 34.17 10.57 31.62
CA ARG A 3 32.94 10.23 30.90
C ARG A 3 32.27 11.53 30.46
N PHE A 4 31.95 11.68 29.18
CA PHE A 4 31.05 12.70 28.69
C PHE A 4 29.67 12.07 28.40
N PRO A 5 28.58 12.63 28.92
CA PRO A 5 27.23 12.25 28.48
C PRO A 5 26.79 13.14 27.35
N LEU A 6 26.49 12.54 26.20
CA LEU A 6 25.85 13.19 25.04
C LEU A 6 24.37 13.38 25.36
N ARG A 7 23.94 14.61 25.69
CA ARG A 7 22.54 15.00 25.75
C ARG A 7 22.13 15.52 24.36
N ALA A 8 21.35 14.74 23.64
CA ALA A 8 20.64 15.21 22.45
C ALA A 8 19.43 16.04 22.89
N ALA A 9 19.48 17.35 22.66
CA ALA A 9 18.36 18.25 22.81
C ALA A 9 17.56 18.27 21.51
N LEU A 10 16.37 17.68 21.53
CA LEU A 10 15.35 17.85 20.51
C LEU A 10 14.67 19.22 20.73
N THR A 11 15.09 20.25 20.01
CA THR A 11 14.38 21.53 19.92
C THR A 11 13.26 21.42 18.90
N ALA A 12 12.05 21.17 19.38
CA ALA A 12 10.82 21.36 18.58
C ALA A 12 10.59 22.85 18.37
N GLY A 13 10.86 23.34 17.16
CA GLY A 13 10.55 24.70 16.75
C GLY A 13 9.03 24.87 16.58
N VAL A 14 8.38 25.49 17.56
CA VAL A 14 7.00 25.96 17.46
C VAL A 14 7.01 27.28 16.67
N LEU A 15 6.65 27.22 15.38
CA LEU A 15 6.36 28.41 14.59
C LEU A 15 4.97 28.94 14.97
N TRP A 16 4.94 30.02 15.73
CA TRP A 16 3.74 30.82 15.96
C TRP A 16 3.46 31.66 14.70
N GLY A 17 2.52 31.20 13.87
CA GLY A 17 1.93 31.98 12.79
C GLY A 17 0.71 32.73 13.31
N SER A 18 0.74 34.03 13.16
CA SER A 18 -0.31 35.00 13.52
C SER A 18 -1.69 34.61 12.97
N ALA A 19 -2.66 34.51 13.88
CA ALA A 19 -4.07 34.27 13.58
C ALA A 19 -4.66 35.45 12.81
N LEU A 20 -4.93 35.24 11.53
CA LEU A 20 -5.95 36.04 10.81
C LEU A 20 -7.29 35.35 11.09
N ALA A 21 -8.15 36.03 11.85
CA ALA A 21 -9.52 35.65 12.08
C ALA A 21 -10.31 35.72 10.76
N GLY A 22 -10.24 34.69 9.96
CA GLY A 22 -11.14 34.46 8.85
C GLY A 22 -12.33 33.65 9.32
N SER A 23 -13.53 34.07 8.94
CA SER A 23 -14.80 33.38 9.17
C SER A 23 -14.67 31.86 9.04
N ALA A 24 -15.11 31.12 10.09
CA ALA A 24 -15.07 29.67 10.19
C ALA A 24 -15.91 29.00 9.09
N HIS A 25 -15.37 28.89 7.90
CA HIS A 25 -15.91 28.04 6.86
C HIS A 25 -15.39 26.63 7.11
N ALA A 26 -16.33 25.73 7.42
CA ALA A 26 -16.05 24.32 7.51
C ALA A 26 -15.43 23.86 6.19
N GLN A 27 -14.40 23.07 6.32
CA GLN A 27 -13.64 22.56 5.21
C GLN A 27 -14.50 21.88 4.19
N ALA A 28 -14.29 22.32 3.03
CA ALA A 28 -14.77 21.69 1.85
C ALA A 28 -13.64 21.50 0.85
N PRO A 29 -13.96 21.14 -0.36
CA PRO A 29 -13.12 21.02 -1.52
C PRO A 29 -12.19 22.20 -1.83
N ASN A 30 -11.99 23.13 -0.93
CA ASN A 30 -11.28 24.39 -1.13
C ASN A 30 -9.89 24.47 -0.50
N ASP A 31 -9.50 23.48 0.33
CA ASP A 31 -8.14 23.43 0.85
C ASP A 31 -7.13 23.31 -0.29
N ARG A 32 -6.12 24.18 -0.26
CA ARG A 32 -5.14 24.25 -1.33
C ARG A 32 -4.06 23.18 -1.21
N TYR A 33 -3.63 22.89 0.00
CA TYR A 33 -2.65 21.85 0.29
C TYR A 33 -3.12 21.01 1.46
N TRP A 34 -2.82 19.73 1.43
CA TRP A 34 -3.07 18.83 2.55
C TRP A 34 -1.97 17.81 2.71
N PHE A 35 -1.72 17.44 3.93
CA PHE A 35 -0.84 16.36 4.31
C PHE A 35 -1.56 15.47 5.31
N GLU A 36 -1.44 14.17 5.17
CA GLU A 36 -2.13 13.19 5.99
C GLU A 36 -1.19 12.07 6.39
N ALA A 37 -1.23 11.69 7.67
CA ALA A 37 -0.61 10.51 8.21
C ALA A 37 -1.70 9.56 8.70
N GLN A 38 -1.60 8.29 8.31
CA GLN A 38 -2.55 7.24 8.64
C GLN A 38 -1.87 6.12 9.42
N ALA A 39 -2.60 5.55 10.40
CA ALA A 39 -2.37 4.22 10.93
C ALA A 39 -3.45 3.31 10.34
N TYR A 40 -3.04 2.29 9.60
CA TYR A 40 -3.91 1.37 8.90
C TYR A 40 -3.70 -0.05 9.44
N TRP A 41 -4.79 -0.78 9.69
CA TRP A 41 -4.79 -2.14 10.24
C TRP A 41 -5.49 -3.10 9.27
N PRO A 42 -4.79 -3.53 8.22
CA PRO A 42 -5.35 -4.46 7.24
C PRO A 42 -5.39 -5.90 7.76
N ASP A 43 -6.42 -6.64 7.35
CA ASP A 43 -6.36 -8.08 7.17
C ASP A 43 -5.76 -8.35 5.79
N VAL A 44 -4.76 -9.21 5.70
CA VAL A 44 -3.99 -9.46 4.47
C VAL A 44 -4.12 -10.91 4.04
N ASP A 45 -4.33 -11.14 2.75
CA ASP A 45 -4.36 -12.46 2.09
C ASP A 45 -3.41 -12.39 0.88
N THR A 46 -2.42 -13.25 0.86
CA THR A 46 -1.37 -13.22 -0.17
C THR A 46 -1.11 -14.60 -0.74
N ARG A 47 -1.33 -14.76 -2.05
CA ARG A 47 -0.98 -15.97 -2.79
C ARG A 47 0.06 -15.67 -3.83
N VAL A 48 1.09 -16.49 -3.86
CA VAL A 48 2.21 -16.35 -4.79
C VAL A 48 2.52 -17.68 -5.45
N SER A 49 2.80 -17.65 -6.73
CA SER A 49 3.37 -18.79 -7.46
C SER A 49 4.54 -18.29 -8.30
N VAL A 50 5.65 -19.01 -8.29
CA VAL A 50 6.83 -18.69 -9.10
C VAL A 50 7.37 -19.97 -9.72
N ALA A 51 7.35 -20.03 -11.06
CA ALA A 51 7.97 -21.08 -11.86
C ALA A 51 9.32 -20.59 -12.42
N GLY A 52 10.34 -21.41 -12.32
CA GLY A 52 11.66 -21.12 -12.86
C GLY A 52 11.82 -21.54 -14.32
N PRO A 53 13.00 -21.27 -14.93
CA PRO A 53 13.26 -21.54 -16.34
C PRO A 53 13.36 -23.04 -16.68
N ASN A 54 13.54 -23.91 -15.68
CA ASN A 54 13.73 -25.34 -15.90
C ASN A 54 12.41 -26.12 -16.08
N GLY A 55 11.26 -25.42 -16.23
CA GLY A 55 9.96 -26.03 -16.48
C GLY A 55 9.30 -26.65 -15.25
N VAL A 56 9.84 -26.43 -14.05
CA VAL A 56 9.20 -26.82 -12.80
C VAL A 56 8.02 -25.90 -12.56
N VAL A 57 6.81 -26.47 -12.54
CA VAL A 57 5.60 -25.69 -12.25
C VAL A 57 5.67 -25.16 -10.82
N GLY A 58 5.54 -23.85 -10.66
CA GLY A 58 5.54 -23.21 -9.34
C GLY A 58 4.33 -23.65 -8.51
N THR A 59 4.55 -23.93 -7.24
CA THR A 59 3.47 -24.20 -6.30
C THR A 59 2.81 -22.89 -5.92
N THR A 60 1.47 -22.82 -5.96
CA THR A 60 0.76 -21.70 -5.36
C THR A 60 0.89 -21.80 -3.83
N ILE A 61 1.50 -20.79 -3.24
CA ILE A 61 1.78 -20.66 -1.81
C ILE A 61 0.86 -19.60 -1.26
N ASP A 62 0.08 -19.95 -0.26
CA ASP A 62 -0.63 -18.98 0.58
C ASP A 62 0.31 -18.59 1.72
N LEU A 63 0.75 -17.32 1.72
CA LEU A 63 1.85 -16.90 2.60
C LEU A 63 1.44 -16.90 4.07
N GLU A 64 0.19 -16.65 4.37
CA GLU A 64 -0.34 -16.62 5.73
C GLU A 64 -0.51 -18.04 6.29
N SER A 65 -1.14 -18.94 5.54
CA SER A 65 -1.42 -20.31 6.00
C SER A 65 -0.28 -21.30 5.80
N ASP A 66 0.48 -21.21 4.71
CA ASP A 66 1.57 -22.15 4.39
C ASP A 66 2.90 -21.75 5.06
N LEU A 67 3.13 -20.44 5.28
CA LEU A 67 4.41 -19.90 5.75
C LEU A 67 4.32 -19.11 7.06
N ASP A 68 3.13 -19.08 7.70
CA ASP A 68 2.87 -18.38 8.97
C ASP A 68 3.25 -16.88 8.93
N LEU A 69 3.04 -16.22 7.78
CA LEU A 69 3.22 -14.78 7.70
C LEU A 69 2.10 -14.08 8.48
N THR A 70 2.47 -13.09 9.27
CA THR A 70 1.51 -12.29 10.02
C THR A 70 0.46 -11.67 9.10
N ASP A 71 -0.81 -11.99 9.31
CA ASP A 71 -1.97 -11.47 8.57
C ASP A 71 -2.39 -10.06 8.99
N ARG A 72 -1.97 -9.61 10.19
CA ARG A 72 -2.31 -8.31 10.80
C ARG A 72 -1.08 -7.56 11.26
N LYS A 73 -0.86 -6.40 10.70
CA LYS A 73 0.22 -5.49 11.12
C LYS A 73 -0.23 -4.05 10.93
N THR A 74 0.13 -3.18 11.88
CA THR A 74 -0.09 -1.74 11.71
C THR A 74 0.80 -1.22 10.58
N LEU A 75 0.19 -0.59 9.60
CA LEU A 75 0.82 -0.08 8.40
C LEU A 75 0.74 1.45 8.43
N PRO A 76 1.88 2.17 8.54
CA PRO A 76 1.89 3.61 8.38
C PRO A 76 1.71 3.96 6.90
N ALA A 77 0.80 4.91 6.62
CA ALA A 77 0.60 5.47 5.29
C ALA A 77 0.65 6.99 5.35
N PHE A 78 1.17 7.59 4.30
CA PHE A 78 1.30 9.03 4.17
C PHE A 78 0.70 9.47 2.85
N MET A 79 -0.04 10.58 2.88
CA MET A 79 -0.62 11.20 1.70
C MET A 79 -0.33 12.69 1.73
N ALA A 80 -0.03 13.25 0.58
CA ALA A 80 0.05 14.68 0.38
C ALA A 80 -0.71 15.06 -0.89
N GLY A 81 -1.31 16.23 -0.91
CA GLY A 81 -1.98 16.70 -2.10
C GLY A 81 -1.97 18.21 -2.22
N ALA A 82 -2.19 18.66 -3.44
CA ALA A 82 -2.29 20.07 -3.80
C ALA A 82 -3.43 20.27 -4.79
N ARG A 83 -4.16 21.39 -4.64
CA ARG A 83 -5.15 21.86 -5.59
C ARG A 83 -4.54 22.92 -6.49
N ILE A 84 -4.68 22.70 -7.79
CA ILE A 84 -4.18 23.60 -8.83
C ILE A 84 -5.40 24.26 -9.50
N GLY A 85 -5.55 25.55 -9.30
CA GLY A 85 -6.78 26.26 -9.66
C GLY A 85 -7.96 25.76 -8.82
N GLU A 86 -9.15 25.71 -9.42
CA GLU A 86 -10.37 25.35 -8.68
C GLU A 86 -10.70 23.85 -8.75
N ARG A 87 -10.33 23.16 -9.84
CA ARG A 87 -10.84 21.85 -10.19
C ARG A 87 -9.78 20.75 -10.28
N TRP A 88 -8.51 21.11 -10.44
CA TRP A 88 -7.43 20.14 -10.57
C TRP A 88 -6.81 19.82 -9.20
N SER A 89 -6.43 18.59 -9.01
CA SER A 89 -5.69 18.15 -7.84
C SER A 89 -4.52 17.24 -8.22
N LEU A 90 -3.43 17.35 -7.47
CA LEU A 90 -2.29 16.45 -7.54
C LEU A 90 -2.18 15.74 -6.19
N ILE A 91 -2.05 14.43 -6.18
CA ILE A 91 -2.02 13.61 -4.97
C ILE A 91 -0.86 12.64 -5.06
N GLY A 92 -0.08 12.56 -3.98
CA GLY A 92 0.93 11.55 -3.75
C GLY A 92 0.60 10.74 -2.50
N GLU A 93 0.81 9.41 -2.55
CA GLU A 93 0.60 8.51 -1.42
C GLU A 93 1.74 7.50 -1.33
N TYR A 94 2.16 7.18 -0.11
CA TYR A 94 3.15 6.17 0.17
C TYR A 94 2.73 5.31 1.35
N TYR A 95 2.87 4.00 1.21
CA TYR A 95 2.80 3.05 2.32
C TYR A 95 3.68 1.83 2.06
N GLY A 96 4.07 1.16 3.14
CA GLY A 96 4.88 -0.06 3.05
C GLY A 96 4.51 -1.05 4.13
N LEU A 97 4.58 -2.34 3.80
CA LEU A 97 4.27 -3.44 4.70
C LEU A 97 5.36 -4.50 4.58
N ASP A 98 6.04 -4.76 5.70
CA ASP A 98 7.03 -5.82 5.83
C ASP A 98 6.45 -6.91 6.71
N ARG A 99 6.45 -8.15 6.23
CA ARG A 99 5.95 -9.32 6.98
C ARG A 99 6.94 -10.46 6.88
N GLY A 100 7.03 -11.24 7.93
CA GLY A 100 7.87 -12.43 7.97
C GLY A 100 7.20 -13.52 8.78
N GLY A 101 7.62 -14.75 8.52
CA GLY A 101 7.14 -15.94 9.19
C GLY A 101 8.14 -17.07 9.09
N SER A 102 7.89 -18.13 9.86
CA SER A 102 8.64 -19.39 9.76
C SER A 102 7.69 -20.53 10.06
N ALA A 103 7.56 -21.44 9.11
CA ALA A 103 6.67 -22.60 9.23
C ALA A 103 7.35 -23.89 8.75
N THR A 104 6.89 -25.02 9.26
CA THR A 104 7.22 -26.34 8.72
C THR A 104 6.14 -26.70 7.70
N THR A 105 6.54 -26.83 6.43
CA THR A 105 5.58 -27.11 5.35
C THR A 105 5.02 -28.53 5.46
N SER A 106 3.71 -28.66 5.28
CA SER A 106 3.01 -29.95 5.26
C SER A 106 3.04 -30.65 3.90
N ARG A 107 3.46 -29.93 2.85
CA ARG A 107 3.51 -30.41 1.46
C ARG A 107 4.78 -29.94 0.76
N GLU A 108 5.07 -30.53 -0.38
CA GLU A 108 6.14 -30.07 -1.24
C GLU A 108 5.83 -28.68 -1.80
N ILE A 109 6.82 -27.78 -1.79
CA ILE A 109 6.74 -26.44 -2.33
C ILE A 109 7.81 -26.26 -3.40
N ASN A 110 7.39 -25.97 -4.61
CA ASN A 110 8.25 -25.58 -5.72
C ASN A 110 8.21 -24.06 -5.86
N PHE A 111 9.34 -23.43 -5.62
CA PHE A 111 9.48 -21.98 -5.74
C PHE A 111 10.74 -21.66 -6.54
N ASP A 112 10.58 -20.98 -7.68
CA ASP A 112 11.63 -20.82 -8.66
C ASP A 112 12.11 -22.22 -9.15
N ASP A 113 13.39 -22.51 -9.09
CA ASP A 113 13.95 -23.82 -9.45
C ASP A 113 14.24 -24.71 -8.22
N VAL A 114 13.78 -24.33 -7.03
CA VAL A 114 14.02 -25.05 -5.79
C VAL A 114 12.76 -25.77 -5.34
N THR A 115 12.92 -27.05 -5.02
CA THR A 115 11.90 -27.87 -4.40
C THR A 115 12.20 -28.01 -2.91
N TYR A 116 11.26 -27.59 -2.08
CA TYR A 116 11.28 -27.78 -0.64
C TYR A 116 10.37 -28.95 -0.29
N SER A 117 10.94 -29.99 0.31
CA SER A 117 10.18 -31.21 0.66
C SER A 117 9.19 -30.96 1.80
N ALA A 118 8.12 -31.74 1.84
CA ALA A 118 7.24 -31.79 3.01
C ALA A 118 8.06 -32.05 4.29
N GLY A 119 7.76 -31.33 5.36
CA GLY A 119 8.51 -31.38 6.62
C GLY A 119 9.71 -30.41 6.67
N ALA A 120 10.03 -29.71 5.60
CA ALA A 120 11.07 -28.67 5.63
C ALA A 120 10.59 -27.44 6.43
N THR A 121 11.47 -26.89 7.27
CA THR A 121 11.22 -25.60 7.92
C THR A 121 11.68 -24.47 7.01
N LEU A 122 10.75 -23.60 6.65
CA LEU A 122 10.96 -22.47 5.78
C LEU A 122 10.85 -21.16 6.57
N SER A 123 11.81 -20.26 6.38
CA SER A 123 11.72 -18.88 6.82
C SER A 123 11.42 -18.01 5.62
N SER A 124 10.48 -17.11 5.77
CA SER A 124 9.97 -16.29 4.67
C SER A 124 9.84 -14.81 5.08
N SER A 125 10.02 -13.92 4.12
CA SER A 125 9.64 -12.52 4.27
C SER A 125 8.99 -12.01 2.98
N PHE A 126 7.98 -11.15 3.15
CA PHE A 126 7.29 -10.48 2.06
C PHE A 126 7.20 -8.99 2.34
N ASP A 127 7.96 -8.21 1.57
CA ASP A 127 8.07 -6.76 1.71
C ASP A 127 7.33 -6.11 0.53
N THR A 128 6.46 -5.17 0.85
CA THR A 128 5.70 -4.41 -0.15
C THR A 128 5.89 -2.92 0.08
N LYS A 129 6.20 -2.16 -0.98
CA LYS A 129 6.22 -0.69 -0.96
C LYS A 129 5.35 -0.18 -2.09
N VAL A 130 4.42 0.70 -1.76
CA VAL A 130 3.49 1.29 -2.73
C VAL A 130 3.69 2.79 -2.78
N TYR A 131 3.91 3.28 -3.98
CA TYR A 131 3.94 4.70 -4.32
C TYR A 131 2.79 4.96 -5.29
N ARG A 132 1.91 5.88 -4.94
CA ARG A 132 0.82 6.30 -5.81
C ARG A 132 0.97 7.79 -6.11
N ALA A 133 0.84 8.14 -7.39
CA ALA A 133 0.67 9.53 -7.82
C ALA A 133 -0.62 9.61 -8.66
N ALA A 134 -1.40 10.66 -8.47
CA ALA A 134 -2.63 10.85 -9.24
C ALA A 134 -2.89 12.33 -9.54
N VAL A 135 -3.43 12.58 -10.72
CA VAL A 135 -3.99 13.87 -11.11
C VAL A 135 -5.51 13.71 -11.16
N GLY A 136 -6.23 14.53 -10.41
CA GLY A 136 -7.70 14.56 -10.35
C GLY A 136 -8.29 15.79 -11.01
N TYR A 137 -9.48 15.64 -11.58
CA TYR A 137 -10.30 16.73 -12.09
C TYR A 137 -11.72 16.63 -11.52
N ALA A 138 -12.13 17.64 -10.75
CA ALA A 138 -13.48 17.77 -10.20
C ALA A 138 -14.44 18.29 -11.27
N PHE A 139 -15.22 17.41 -11.88
CA PHE A 139 -16.22 17.83 -12.88
C PHE A 139 -17.50 18.38 -12.24
N LEU A 140 -17.84 17.96 -11.03
CA LEU A 140 -18.83 18.61 -10.17
C LEU A 140 -18.12 19.18 -8.95
N LYS A 141 -18.39 20.45 -8.67
CA LYS A 141 -17.84 21.14 -7.51
C LYS A 141 -18.83 22.19 -7.00
N SER A 142 -18.99 22.22 -5.69
CA SER A 142 -19.77 23.18 -4.93
C SER A 142 -19.05 23.55 -3.63
N ASP A 143 -19.60 24.48 -2.86
CA ASP A 143 -19.06 24.85 -1.55
C ASP A 143 -19.07 23.70 -0.54
N LYS A 144 -19.96 22.72 -0.72
CA LYS A 144 -20.13 21.58 0.20
C LYS A 144 -19.55 20.27 -0.31
N GLY A 145 -19.21 20.17 -1.59
CA GLY A 145 -18.75 18.89 -2.10
C GLY A 145 -18.18 18.93 -3.50
N GLU A 146 -17.50 17.85 -3.84
CA GLU A 146 -16.95 17.63 -5.17
C GLU A 146 -17.11 16.18 -5.58
N LEU A 147 -17.21 15.97 -6.90
CA LEU A 147 -17.10 14.67 -7.55
C LEU A 147 -16.17 14.82 -8.74
N GLY A 148 -15.23 13.92 -8.88
CA GLY A 148 -14.19 14.01 -9.89
C GLY A 148 -13.71 12.64 -10.37
N ALA A 149 -12.95 12.69 -11.46
CA ALA A 149 -12.22 11.57 -12.00
C ALA A 149 -10.72 11.81 -11.83
N SER A 150 -9.94 10.74 -11.77
CA SER A 150 -8.49 10.80 -11.66
C SER A 150 -7.78 9.85 -12.61
N LEU A 151 -6.60 10.27 -13.05
CA LEU A 151 -5.59 9.43 -13.65
C LEU A 151 -4.47 9.23 -12.64
N GLY A 152 -4.14 8.00 -12.34
CA GLY A 152 -3.12 7.66 -11.37
C GLY A 152 -2.08 6.68 -11.91
N LEU A 153 -0.98 6.62 -11.21
CA LEU A 153 0.06 5.61 -11.38
C LEU A 153 0.33 4.98 -10.02
N HIS A 154 0.11 3.67 -9.91
CA HIS A 154 0.54 2.88 -8.76
C HIS A 154 1.84 2.18 -9.12
N VAL A 155 2.90 2.47 -8.40
CA VAL A 155 4.18 1.77 -8.53
C VAL A 155 4.34 0.91 -7.29
N THR A 156 4.18 -0.39 -7.45
CA THR A 156 4.29 -1.34 -6.35
C THR A 156 5.55 -2.16 -6.52
N GLN A 157 6.39 -2.14 -5.50
CA GLN A 157 7.55 -3.00 -5.38
C GLN A 157 7.21 -4.16 -4.44
N PHE A 158 7.32 -5.37 -4.95
CA PHE A 158 7.19 -6.62 -4.20
C PHE A 158 8.54 -7.29 -4.07
N LYS A 159 8.83 -7.82 -2.89
CA LYS A 159 10.02 -8.60 -2.63
C LYS A 159 9.64 -9.79 -1.75
N LEU A 160 9.73 -10.98 -2.32
CA LEU A 160 9.55 -12.25 -1.61
C LEU A 160 10.92 -12.90 -1.41
N THR A 161 11.18 -13.32 -0.19
CA THR A 161 12.37 -14.09 0.18
C THR A 161 11.92 -15.37 0.83
N LEU A 162 12.46 -16.50 0.37
CA LEU A 162 12.22 -17.83 0.92
C LEU A 162 13.57 -18.49 1.19
N SER A 163 13.74 -19.08 2.37
CA SER A 163 14.94 -19.80 2.76
C SER A 163 14.61 -21.05 3.57
N GLY A 164 15.35 -22.11 3.32
CA GLY A 164 15.18 -23.41 3.98
C GLY A 164 16.04 -24.46 3.31
N GLN A 165 15.91 -25.72 3.75
CA GLN A 165 16.57 -26.84 3.09
C GLN A 165 15.73 -27.29 1.90
N GLY A 166 16.32 -27.34 0.71
CA GLY A 166 15.63 -27.70 -0.52
C GLY A 166 16.52 -28.50 -1.46
N HIS A 167 15.98 -28.78 -2.66
CA HIS A 167 16.66 -29.52 -3.72
C HIS A 167 16.58 -28.72 -5.04
N VAL A 168 17.65 -28.80 -5.83
CA VAL A 168 17.66 -28.38 -7.23
C VAL A 168 17.91 -29.63 -8.08
N GLY A 169 16.90 -30.15 -8.75
CA GLY A 169 16.96 -31.48 -9.35
C GLY A 169 17.21 -32.55 -8.28
N ASN A 170 18.25 -33.39 -8.46
CA ASN A 170 18.63 -34.43 -7.49
C ASN A 170 19.67 -33.96 -6.47
N ALA A 171 20.12 -32.70 -6.51
CA ALA A 171 21.12 -32.17 -5.61
C ALA A 171 20.48 -31.51 -4.38
N ALA A 172 20.78 -32.02 -3.19
CA ALA A 172 20.38 -31.39 -1.94
C ALA A 172 21.14 -30.09 -1.76
N VAL A 173 20.40 -29.01 -1.49
CA VAL A 173 20.95 -27.66 -1.24
C VAL A 173 20.67 -27.29 0.21
N GLN A 174 21.73 -27.07 0.98
CA GLN A 174 21.58 -26.62 2.36
C GLN A 174 21.30 -25.11 2.39
N SER A 175 20.18 -24.74 3.01
CA SER A 175 19.83 -23.34 3.31
C SER A 175 19.81 -22.41 2.09
N GLU A 176 19.11 -22.81 1.04
CA GLU A 176 18.97 -21.98 -0.16
C GLU A 176 18.16 -20.72 0.15
N LEU A 177 18.71 -19.57 -0.17
CA LEU A 177 18.02 -18.28 -0.13
C LEU A 177 17.54 -17.92 -1.53
N ARG A 178 16.22 -17.93 -1.74
CA ARG A 178 15.60 -17.49 -2.99
C ARG A 178 14.91 -16.15 -2.79
N LYS A 179 15.18 -15.23 -3.71
CA LYS A 179 14.67 -13.88 -3.68
C LYS A 179 14.10 -13.52 -5.04
N ARG A 180 12.86 -13.02 -5.03
CA ARG A 180 12.22 -12.45 -6.21
C ARG A 180 11.75 -11.04 -5.92
N ASP A 181 12.18 -10.13 -6.80
CA ASP A 181 11.78 -8.72 -6.78
C ASP A 181 10.96 -8.43 -8.04
N ALA A 182 9.83 -7.76 -7.86
CA ALA A 182 9.02 -7.27 -8.96
C ALA A 182 8.66 -5.81 -8.74
N LEU A 183 8.78 -5.01 -9.78
CA LEU A 183 8.29 -3.64 -9.83
C LEU A 183 7.14 -3.58 -10.83
N ALA A 184 5.96 -3.23 -10.37
CA ALA A 184 4.75 -3.17 -11.19
C ALA A 184 4.21 -1.74 -11.24
N PRO A 185 4.52 -0.98 -12.30
CA PRO A 185 3.90 0.31 -12.55
C PRO A 185 2.55 0.08 -13.23
N LEU A 186 1.45 0.42 -12.53
CA LEU A 186 0.09 0.26 -13.03
C LEU A 186 -0.61 1.61 -13.17
N PRO A 187 -0.91 2.07 -14.39
CA PRO A 187 -1.76 3.23 -14.61
C PRO A 187 -3.20 2.91 -14.18
N THR A 188 -3.85 3.82 -13.48
CA THR A 188 -5.21 3.64 -12.96
C THR A 188 -6.13 4.76 -13.38
N LEU A 189 -7.40 4.40 -13.59
CA LEU A 189 -8.51 5.33 -13.70
C LEU A 189 -9.27 5.33 -12.38
N GLY A 190 -9.59 6.52 -11.86
CA GLY A 190 -10.30 6.64 -10.60
C GLY A 190 -11.51 7.56 -10.67
N LEU A 191 -12.42 7.32 -9.75
CA LEU A 191 -13.48 8.23 -9.37
C LEU A 191 -13.31 8.57 -7.90
N TYR A 192 -13.53 9.84 -7.55
CA TYR A 192 -13.48 10.29 -6.16
C TYR A 192 -14.58 11.30 -5.89
N GLY A 193 -14.97 11.37 -4.62
CA GLY A 193 -15.91 12.39 -4.18
C GLY A 193 -15.78 12.68 -2.70
N ALA A 194 -16.19 13.87 -2.32
CA ALA A 194 -16.27 14.30 -0.94
C ALA A 194 -17.48 15.21 -0.76
N TYR A 195 -18.14 15.12 0.40
CA TYR A 195 -19.30 15.94 0.71
C TYR A 195 -19.36 16.27 2.20
N GLN A 196 -19.57 17.53 2.50
CA GLN A 196 -19.76 18.05 3.85
C GLN A 196 -21.19 17.82 4.32
N ILE A 197 -21.37 16.83 5.22
CA ILE A 197 -22.69 16.45 5.74
C ILE A 197 -23.15 17.28 6.93
N ALA A 198 -22.21 17.90 7.66
CA ALA A 198 -22.44 18.80 8.77
C ALA A 198 -21.28 19.82 8.90
N PRO A 199 -21.45 20.91 9.66
CA PRO A 199 -20.32 21.76 10.00
C PRO A 199 -19.16 20.95 10.54
N ARG A 200 -17.97 21.10 9.92
CA ARG A 200 -16.73 20.36 10.27
C ARG A 200 -16.73 18.84 10.02
N VAL A 201 -17.80 18.24 9.47
CA VAL A 201 -17.86 16.80 9.16
C VAL A 201 -17.89 16.59 7.66
N LEU A 202 -16.90 15.85 7.15
CA LEU A 202 -16.78 15.49 5.75
C LEU A 202 -16.82 13.96 5.59
N ILE A 203 -17.63 13.49 4.65
CA ILE A 203 -17.55 12.13 4.13
C ILE A 203 -16.88 12.15 2.76
N GLY A 204 -16.16 11.11 2.42
CA GLY A 204 -15.52 11.01 1.12
C GLY A 204 -15.23 9.57 0.76
N GLY A 205 -14.80 9.41 -0.47
CA GLY A 205 -14.37 8.11 -0.95
C GLY A 205 -13.72 8.19 -2.32
N ARG A 206 -13.04 7.11 -2.65
CA ARG A 206 -12.41 6.93 -3.97
C ARG A 206 -12.44 5.47 -4.39
N VAL A 207 -12.43 5.27 -5.68
CA VAL A 207 -12.24 3.98 -6.32
C VAL A 207 -11.24 4.18 -7.45
N ASP A 208 -10.10 3.49 -7.40
CA ASP A 208 -9.15 3.41 -8.50
C ASP A 208 -9.23 2.00 -9.11
N TYR A 209 -9.25 1.91 -10.40
CA TYR A 209 -9.36 0.66 -11.14
C TYR A 209 -8.34 0.59 -12.26
N LEU A 210 -7.80 -0.60 -12.46
CA LEU A 210 -7.04 -0.98 -13.63
C LEU A 210 -7.36 -2.43 -14.01
N SER A 211 -7.39 -2.68 -15.30
CA SER A 211 -7.22 -4.01 -15.88
C SER A 211 -6.46 -3.83 -17.18
N LEU A 212 -5.20 -4.24 -17.23
CA LEU A 212 -4.33 -3.96 -18.37
C LEU A 212 -3.32 -5.09 -18.55
N LYS A 213 -3.20 -5.54 -19.81
CA LYS A 213 -2.16 -6.45 -20.26
C LYS A 213 -1.19 -5.71 -21.18
N VAL A 214 0.09 -5.65 -20.78
CA VAL A 214 1.17 -5.00 -21.53
C VAL A 214 2.41 -5.87 -21.51
N GLY A 215 2.80 -6.37 -22.68
CA GLY A 215 3.94 -7.27 -22.81
C GLY A 215 3.78 -8.50 -21.92
N ASP A 216 4.77 -8.73 -21.07
CA ASP A 216 4.84 -9.86 -20.15
C ASP A 216 4.03 -9.68 -18.86
N TYR A 217 3.31 -8.57 -18.72
CA TYR A 217 2.57 -8.23 -17.50
C TYR A 217 1.07 -8.19 -17.78
N ASP A 218 0.29 -8.93 -17.00
CA ASP A 218 -1.16 -8.87 -16.95
C ASP A 218 -1.56 -8.48 -15.52
N GLY A 219 -2.00 -7.22 -15.36
CA GLY A 219 -2.27 -6.60 -14.08
C GLY A 219 -3.71 -6.16 -13.90
N ARG A 220 -4.29 -6.46 -12.75
CA ARG A 220 -5.57 -5.93 -12.29
C ARG A 220 -5.42 -5.34 -10.90
N LEU A 221 -5.95 -4.13 -10.73
CA LEU A 221 -5.98 -3.43 -9.45
C LEU A 221 -7.36 -2.85 -9.21
N VAL A 222 -7.90 -3.10 -8.02
CA VAL A 222 -9.02 -2.37 -7.44
C VAL A 222 -8.54 -1.79 -6.13
N ASN A 223 -8.61 -0.46 -5.96
CA ASN A 223 -8.25 0.21 -4.70
C ASN A 223 -9.38 1.16 -4.33
N THR A 224 -10.05 0.88 -3.25
CA THR A 224 -11.18 1.67 -2.76
C THR A 224 -10.95 2.17 -1.34
N GLU A 225 -11.48 3.35 -1.05
CA GLU A 225 -11.46 3.93 0.27
C GLU A 225 -12.77 4.69 0.52
N ALA A 226 -13.38 4.44 1.68
CA ALA A 226 -14.44 5.28 2.23
C ALA A 226 -13.90 5.94 3.50
N ARG A 227 -14.21 7.22 3.70
CA ARG A 227 -13.65 8.01 4.80
C ARG A 227 -14.65 8.95 5.44
N LEU A 228 -14.45 9.18 6.73
CA LEU A 228 -15.15 10.18 7.52
C LEU A 228 -14.11 11.01 8.25
N SER A 229 -14.20 12.33 8.18
CA SER A 229 -13.30 13.24 8.89
C SER A 229 -14.06 14.31 9.67
N TYR A 230 -13.44 14.74 10.76
CA TYR A 230 -13.89 15.82 11.60
C TYR A 230 -12.79 16.86 11.75
N ARG A 231 -13.08 18.11 11.40
CA ARG A 231 -12.15 19.23 11.54
C ARG A 231 -12.13 19.71 13.00
N VAL A 232 -11.06 19.39 13.70
CA VAL A 232 -10.86 19.74 15.13
C VAL A 232 -10.43 21.21 15.25
N LEU A 233 -9.50 21.63 14.40
CA LEU A 233 -9.04 23.01 14.26
C LEU A 233 -9.27 23.45 12.81
N ASP A 234 -9.15 24.73 12.52
CA ASP A 234 -9.37 25.24 11.16
C ASP A 234 -8.41 24.64 10.12
N ASN A 235 -7.25 24.18 10.56
CA ASN A 235 -6.19 23.58 9.73
C ASN A 235 -5.87 22.13 10.08
N VAL A 236 -6.62 21.48 11.00
CA VAL A 236 -6.37 20.10 11.42
C VAL A 236 -7.66 19.30 11.46
N ALA A 237 -7.67 18.16 10.82
CA ALA A 237 -8.75 17.18 10.87
C ALA A 237 -8.24 15.83 11.35
N ILE A 238 -9.11 15.09 12.03
CA ILE A 238 -8.93 13.68 12.37
C ILE A 238 -10.01 12.89 11.66
N GLY A 239 -9.75 11.62 11.39
CA GLY A 239 -10.78 10.80 10.75
C GLY A 239 -10.49 9.32 10.78
N ALA A 240 -11.48 8.60 10.30
CA ALA A 240 -11.43 7.16 10.09
C ALA A 240 -11.69 6.85 8.62
N ALA A 241 -11.08 5.79 8.14
CA ALA A 241 -11.30 5.29 6.79
C ALA A 241 -11.42 3.76 6.83
N TYR A 242 -12.05 3.21 5.81
CA TYR A 242 -12.00 1.79 5.50
C TYR A 242 -11.47 1.62 4.09
N ARG A 243 -10.42 0.82 3.95
CA ARG A 243 -9.73 0.60 2.68
C ARG A 243 -9.88 -0.85 2.25
N TYR A 244 -9.99 -1.06 0.95
CA TYR A 244 -9.97 -2.35 0.29
C TYR A 244 -9.07 -2.27 -0.94
N VAL A 245 -8.10 -3.16 -1.02
CA VAL A 245 -7.21 -3.29 -2.18
C VAL A 245 -7.20 -4.75 -2.62
N ASP A 246 -7.39 -4.96 -3.92
CA ASP A 246 -7.31 -6.26 -4.58
C ASP A 246 -6.36 -6.11 -5.76
N TYR A 247 -5.22 -6.77 -5.67
CA TYR A 247 -4.13 -6.69 -6.61
C TYR A 247 -3.87 -8.09 -7.18
N ASN A 248 -3.98 -8.25 -8.49
CA ASN A 248 -3.64 -9.47 -9.18
C ASN A 248 -2.62 -9.14 -10.27
N LEU A 249 -1.53 -9.84 -10.28
CA LEU A 249 -0.43 -9.63 -11.22
C LEU A 249 0.05 -10.98 -11.74
N ASN A 250 0.00 -11.16 -13.04
CA ASN A 250 0.63 -12.27 -13.73
C ASN A 250 1.82 -11.74 -14.53
N ILE A 251 2.95 -12.39 -14.39
CA ILE A 251 4.19 -12.07 -15.09
C ILE A 251 4.61 -13.31 -15.88
N ASP A 252 4.75 -13.15 -17.19
CA ASP A 252 5.13 -14.24 -18.10
C ASP A 252 6.38 -13.83 -18.88
N LYS A 253 7.55 -14.09 -18.28
CA LYS A 253 8.86 -13.82 -18.89
C LYS A 253 9.52 -15.10 -19.36
N GLU A 254 10.39 -15.01 -20.37
CA GLU A 254 11.12 -16.15 -20.93
C GLU A 254 11.88 -16.97 -19.88
N ARG A 255 12.34 -16.36 -18.79
CA ARG A 255 13.15 -16.99 -17.77
C ARG A 255 12.41 -17.37 -16.49
N TRP A 256 11.20 -16.91 -16.30
CA TRP A 256 10.38 -17.22 -15.15
C TRP A 256 8.95 -16.72 -15.31
N GLN A 257 8.02 -17.41 -14.72
CA GLN A 257 6.62 -17.03 -14.63
C GLN A 257 6.25 -16.79 -13.18
N GLY A 258 5.40 -15.80 -12.92
CA GLY A 258 4.97 -15.47 -11.58
C GLY A 258 3.52 -15.03 -11.54
N GLU A 259 2.83 -15.48 -10.50
CA GLU A 259 1.48 -15.06 -10.17
C GLU A 259 1.48 -14.49 -8.76
N LEU A 260 0.84 -13.34 -8.59
CA LEU A 260 0.63 -12.71 -7.31
C LEU A 260 -0.82 -12.29 -7.19
N ALA A 261 -1.52 -12.83 -6.20
CA ALA A 261 -2.79 -12.32 -5.72
C ALA A 261 -2.56 -11.71 -4.33
N TYR A 262 -2.78 -10.42 -4.19
CA TYR A 262 -2.52 -9.68 -2.98
C TYR A 262 -3.72 -8.82 -2.61
N LYS A 263 -4.38 -9.18 -1.52
CA LYS A 263 -5.58 -8.53 -1.05
C LYS A 263 -5.38 -8.05 0.37
N PHE A 264 -5.82 -6.83 0.65
CA PHE A 264 -5.85 -6.32 2.00
C PHE A 264 -7.02 -5.37 2.20
N LYS A 265 -7.63 -5.44 3.36
CA LYS A 265 -8.82 -4.67 3.73
C LYS A 265 -8.83 -4.39 5.21
N GLY A 266 -9.31 -3.22 5.61
CA GLY A 266 -9.42 -2.92 7.03
C GLY A 266 -9.62 -1.45 7.34
N PRO A 267 -9.77 -1.13 8.64
CA PRO A 267 -9.91 0.23 9.11
C PRO A 267 -8.57 0.97 9.17
N ALA A 268 -8.65 2.28 9.05
CA ALA A 268 -7.55 3.21 9.27
C ALA A 268 -8.01 4.41 10.10
N LEU A 269 -7.12 4.97 10.89
CA LEU A 269 -7.29 6.28 11.51
C LEU A 269 -6.27 7.24 10.93
N PHE A 270 -6.64 8.49 10.76
CA PHE A 270 -5.74 9.49 10.18
C PHE A 270 -5.81 10.84 10.88
N LEU A 271 -4.68 11.53 10.78
CA LEU A 271 -4.53 12.94 11.11
C LEU A 271 -4.18 13.68 9.82
N GLN A 272 -4.90 14.77 9.53
CA GLN A 272 -4.72 15.56 8.34
C GLN A 272 -4.46 17.02 8.71
N ALA A 273 -3.42 17.60 8.15
CA ALA A 273 -3.17 19.03 8.15
C ALA A 273 -3.58 19.62 6.80
N VAL A 274 -4.21 20.79 6.80
CA VAL A 274 -4.72 21.47 5.60
C VAL A 274 -4.31 22.95 5.62
N PHE A 275 -4.08 23.52 4.43
CA PHE A 275 -3.56 24.89 4.25
C PHE A 275 -4.20 25.56 3.04
#